data_56543b609c3ffd199cc4dde9b1c2c7bd
#
_entry.id   56543b609c3ffd199cc4dde9b1c2c7bd
#
_cell.length_a   1.000
_cell.length_b   1.000
_cell.length_c   1.000
_cell.angle_alpha   90.00
_cell.angle_beta   90.00
_cell.angle_gamma   90.00
#
_symmetry.space_group_name_H-M   'P 1'
#
loop_
_entity.id
_entity.type
_entity.pdbx_description
1 polymer ?
#
loop_
_entity_poly.entity_id
_entity_poly.type
_entity_poly.pdbx_seq_one_letter_code
_entity_poly.pdbx_strand_id
1 'polypeptide(L)'
;MSTVDWKNYEPVLIPDIKDLHKIDVYEKNGGYEALKSVLKEKKKWPDPKSVVNEVKEANIRGRGGAGFNAGLKWSFMPPADGKPRYLACNGDESEPGTFKDRKLFEYNPHLFIEGALIAAYAMEITTIYVYIRGEYKVYIDMMDKAIQDAYDKGYIGKNILGSDYSVDFYVHSGAGAYICGEETSMLESLEGKRGYPRVKPPFPAQRGLWGRPTTINNVETLSHVPAVIKNGADWFKGIGAENHPGPFLYGISGHVNRPGVYELPSGIPVLDLIHEVAGGIRNGKKLKAVIPGGSSTPVLRADQLDGITMDADSLRTVGSMVGTAGMVVMDEDTDMIDVLWRISHFYHHESCGQCTPCREGTGWLEKILLKIKNGDGEVKDLDLLLDITTQMEGRTICALADAAAWPVRHTINRFRDEFEARCKKSVHELA
;
A
#
# COMPACT_ATOMS: atom_id res chain seq x y z
N MET A 1 -16.62 -18.64 13.13
CA MET A 1 -15.89 -18.01 12.01
C MET A 1 -15.06 -19.09 11.34
N SER A 2 -15.18 -19.30 10.03
CA SER A 2 -14.32 -20.25 9.32
C SER A 2 -12.90 -19.67 9.37
N THR A 3 -12.00 -20.39 9.98
CA THR A 3 -10.57 -20.03 9.97
C THR A 3 -10.06 -20.23 8.54
N VAL A 4 -9.49 -19.18 7.96
CA VAL A 4 -8.82 -19.26 6.66
C VAL A 4 -7.69 -20.29 6.74
N ASP A 5 -7.67 -21.25 5.83
CA ASP A 5 -6.60 -22.24 5.75
C ASP A 5 -5.36 -21.63 5.09
N TRP A 6 -4.59 -20.90 5.90
CA TRP A 6 -3.38 -20.25 5.45
C TRP A 6 -2.15 -21.18 5.45
N LYS A 7 -2.20 -22.32 6.17
CA LYS A 7 -1.06 -23.24 6.28
C LYS A 7 -0.83 -24.04 5.01
N ASN A 8 -1.88 -24.28 4.22
CA ASN A 8 -1.81 -25.00 2.94
C ASN A 8 -1.85 -24.02 1.74
N TYR A 9 -1.68 -22.72 1.97
CA TYR A 9 -1.67 -21.73 0.89
C TYR A 9 -0.36 -21.81 0.09
N GLU A 10 -0.49 -21.87 -1.23
CA GLU A 10 0.65 -21.83 -2.16
C GLU A 10 0.83 -20.39 -2.70
N PRO A 11 2.00 -19.76 -2.50
CA PRO A 11 2.26 -18.40 -2.99
C PRO A 11 2.14 -18.26 -4.50
N VAL A 12 1.49 -17.19 -4.95
CA VAL A 12 1.23 -16.87 -6.37
C VAL A 12 2.08 -15.71 -6.83
N LEU A 13 2.33 -14.71 -5.97
CA LEU A 13 3.11 -13.53 -6.30
C LEU A 13 4.61 -13.78 -6.14
N ILE A 14 5.00 -14.49 -5.07
CA ILE A 14 6.40 -14.80 -4.74
C ILE A 14 6.58 -16.32 -4.48
N PRO A 15 6.23 -17.19 -5.48
CA PRO A 15 6.42 -18.63 -5.36
C PRO A 15 7.92 -18.97 -5.24
N ASP A 16 8.27 -20.07 -4.56
CA ASP A 16 9.68 -20.48 -4.39
C ASP A 16 10.26 -21.05 -5.69
N ILE A 17 10.56 -20.15 -6.63
CA ILE A 17 11.17 -20.46 -7.94
C ILE A 17 12.46 -19.67 -8.08
N LYS A 18 13.59 -20.37 -8.14
CA LYS A 18 14.90 -19.76 -8.30
C LYS A 18 14.98 -18.94 -9.61
N ASP A 19 15.58 -17.76 -9.52
CA ASP A 19 15.84 -16.87 -10.67
C ASP A 19 14.57 -16.38 -11.41
N LEU A 20 13.41 -16.31 -10.74
CA LEU A 20 12.13 -15.93 -11.34
C LEU A 20 12.14 -14.50 -11.93
N HIS A 21 13.07 -13.64 -11.49
CA HIS A 21 13.28 -12.31 -12.05
C HIS A 21 13.79 -12.32 -13.50
N LYS A 22 14.26 -13.48 -14.01
CA LYS A 22 14.70 -13.62 -15.41
C LYS A 22 13.51 -13.95 -16.28
N ILE A 23 13.35 -13.25 -17.41
CA ILE A 23 12.20 -13.40 -18.29
C ILE A 23 12.01 -14.82 -18.80
N ASP A 24 13.11 -15.50 -19.17
CA ASP A 24 13.04 -16.88 -19.68
C ASP A 24 12.56 -17.88 -18.61
N VAL A 25 12.92 -17.63 -17.32
CA VAL A 25 12.43 -18.45 -16.20
C VAL A 25 10.96 -18.14 -15.93
N TYR A 26 10.56 -16.87 -15.97
CA TYR A 26 9.18 -16.46 -15.81
C TYR A 26 8.29 -17.08 -16.91
N GLU A 27 8.68 -17.00 -18.19
CA GLU A 27 7.97 -17.62 -19.33
C GLU A 27 7.83 -19.14 -19.15
N LYS A 28 8.92 -19.83 -18.78
CA LYS A 28 8.93 -21.30 -18.56
C LYS A 28 7.94 -21.74 -17.47
N ASN A 29 7.64 -20.85 -16.51
CA ASN A 29 6.68 -21.10 -15.44
C ASN A 29 5.28 -20.54 -15.73
N GLY A 30 4.95 -20.28 -17.00
CA GLY A 30 3.64 -19.84 -17.44
C GLY A 30 3.42 -18.33 -17.38
N GLY A 31 4.52 -17.57 -17.31
CA GLY A 31 4.49 -16.11 -17.41
C GLY A 31 4.09 -15.63 -18.79
N TYR A 32 3.46 -14.46 -18.84
CA TYR A 32 2.86 -13.83 -20.04
C TYR A 32 1.75 -14.63 -20.73
N GLU A 33 1.36 -15.81 -20.23
CA GLU A 33 0.25 -16.57 -20.79
C GLU A 33 -1.10 -15.87 -20.57
N ALA A 34 -1.29 -15.17 -19.45
CA ALA A 34 -2.48 -14.38 -19.20
C ALA A 34 -2.59 -13.21 -20.21
N LEU A 35 -1.50 -12.50 -20.48
CA LEU A 35 -1.45 -11.46 -21.50
C LEU A 35 -1.73 -12.02 -22.89
N LYS A 36 -1.13 -13.16 -23.27
CA LYS A 36 -1.39 -13.85 -24.54
C LYS A 36 -2.85 -14.23 -24.69
N SER A 37 -3.47 -14.77 -23.63
CA SER A 37 -4.90 -15.11 -23.61
C SER A 37 -5.77 -13.90 -23.89
N VAL A 38 -5.56 -12.80 -23.16
CA VAL A 38 -6.32 -11.55 -23.29
C VAL A 38 -6.23 -10.96 -24.71
N LEU A 39 -5.06 -11.02 -25.34
CA LEU A 39 -4.86 -10.46 -26.66
C LEU A 39 -5.37 -11.35 -27.79
N LYS A 40 -5.34 -12.69 -27.65
CA LYS A 40 -5.57 -13.64 -28.73
C LYS A 40 -6.88 -14.44 -28.62
N GLU A 41 -7.35 -14.74 -27.43
CA GLU A 41 -8.55 -15.57 -27.22
C GLU A 41 -9.85 -14.76 -27.25
N LYS A 42 -10.22 -14.26 -28.44
CA LYS A 42 -11.38 -13.37 -28.60
C LYS A 42 -12.73 -14.01 -28.25
N LYS A 43 -12.83 -15.34 -28.13
CA LYS A 43 -14.03 -16.02 -27.61
C LYS A 43 -14.17 -15.82 -26.09
N LYS A 44 -13.06 -15.84 -25.34
CA LYS A 44 -13.03 -15.62 -23.89
C LYS A 44 -13.01 -14.13 -23.56
N TRP A 45 -12.24 -13.36 -24.32
CA TRP A 45 -12.04 -11.92 -24.14
C TRP A 45 -12.46 -11.16 -25.40
N PRO A 46 -13.78 -10.96 -25.63
CA PRO A 46 -14.28 -10.35 -26.87
C PRO A 46 -13.85 -8.91 -27.05
N ASP A 47 -13.66 -8.19 -25.94
CA ASP A 47 -13.28 -6.79 -25.91
C ASP A 47 -12.49 -6.42 -24.61
N PRO A 48 -11.86 -5.25 -24.55
CA PRO A 48 -11.16 -4.78 -23.37
C PRO A 48 -12.06 -4.71 -22.10
N LYS A 49 -13.34 -4.42 -22.27
CA LYS A 49 -14.30 -4.29 -21.15
C LYS A 49 -14.54 -5.64 -20.46
N SER A 50 -14.45 -6.75 -21.18
CA SER A 50 -14.59 -8.09 -20.60
C SER A 50 -13.50 -8.35 -19.55
N VAL A 51 -12.28 -7.86 -19.77
CA VAL A 51 -11.16 -7.93 -18.82
C VAL A 51 -11.42 -7.05 -17.58
N VAL A 52 -11.95 -5.83 -17.80
CA VAL A 52 -12.35 -4.94 -16.68
C VAL A 52 -13.39 -5.64 -15.81
N ASN A 53 -14.38 -6.29 -16.41
CA ASN A 53 -15.45 -6.99 -15.70
C ASN A 53 -14.90 -8.16 -14.87
N GLU A 54 -14.00 -8.96 -15.41
CA GLU A 54 -13.37 -10.07 -14.69
C GLU A 54 -12.60 -9.59 -13.45
N VAL A 55 -11.77 -8.54 -13.60
CA VAL A 55 -11.01 -7.96 -12.49
C VAL A 55 -11.94 -7.30 -11.45
N LYS A 56 -13.05 -6.70 -11.90
CA LYS A 56 -14.07 -6.14 -11.01
C LYS A 56 -14.79 -7.23 -10.23
N GLU A 57 -15.16 -8.32 -10.89
CA GLU A 57 -15.83 -9.48 -10.28
C GLU A 57 -14.91 -10.19 -9.27
N ALA A 58 -13.62 -10.29 -9.56
CA ALA A 58 -12.62 -10.84 -8.63
C ALA A 58 -12.49 -10.02 -7.34
N ASN A 59 -13.03 -8.80 -7.31
CA ASN A 59 -12.96 -7.89 -6.16
C ASN A 59 -11.53 -7.66 -5.66
N ILE A 60 -10.56 -7.50 -6.58
CA ILE A 60 -9.20 -7.15 -6.19
C ILE A 60 -9.23 -5.80 -5.47
N ARG A 61 -9.06 -5.80 -4.17
CA ARG A 61 -8.93 -4.60 -3.36
C ARG A 61 -7.53 -4.02 -3.50
N GLY A 62 -7.42 -2.69 -3.62
CA GLY A 62 -6.13 -2.01 -3.74
C GLY A 62 -5.20 -2.31 -2.55
N ARG A 63 -3.96 -2.70 -2.85
CA ARG A 63 -2.91 -3.05 -1.86
C ARG A 63 -2.03 -1.85 -1.46
N GLY A 64 -2.38 -0.66 -1.95
CA GLY A 64 -1.70 0.59 -1.58
C GLY A 64 -2.25 1.31 -0.35
N GLY A 65 -3.08 0.64 0.46
CA GLY A 65 -3.61 1.14 1.74
C GLY A 65 -5.09 1.51 1.72
N ALA A 66 -5.63 2.08 0.63
CA ALA A 66 -7.02 2.55 0.58
C ALA A 66 -8.07 1.44 0.36
N GLY A 67 -7.68 0.25 -0.11
CA GLY A 67 -8.56 -0.91 -0.25
C GLY A 67 -9.69 -0.76 -1.29
N PHE A 68 -9.61 0.18 -2.23
CA PHE A 68 -10.65 0.37 -3.25
C PHE A 68 -10.59 -0.73 -4.32
N ASN A 69 -11.74 -1.21 -4.82
CA ASN A 69 -11.79 -2.24 -5.86
C ASN A 69 -11.14 -1.76 -7.17
N ALA A 70 -10.10 -2.47 -7.62
CA ALA A 70 -9.30 -2.07 -8.78
C ALA A 70 -10.11 -2.08 -10.08
N GLY A 71 -10.88 -3.13 -10.33
CA GLY A 71 -11.72 -3.23 -11.55
C GLY A 71 -12.83 -2.18 -11.59
N LEU A 72 -13.41 -1.84 -10.43
CA LEU A 72 -14.34 -0.71 -10.34
C LEU A 72 -13.63 0.62 -10.66
N LYS A 73 -12.41 0.83 -10.17
CA LYS A 73 -11.59 2.00 -10.51
C LYS A 73 -11.32 2.09 -12.01
N TRP A 74 -11.01 0.97 -12.65
CA TRP A 74 -10.78 0.90 -14.10
C TRP A 74 -12.04 1.27 -14.91
N SER A 75 -13.22 0.89 -14.42
CA SER A 75 -14.49 1.21 -15.09
C SER A 75 -14.84 2.70 -15.11
N PHE A 76 -14.13 3.55 -14.34
CA PHE A 76 -14.31 5.00 -14.37
C PHE A 76 -13.56 5.69 -15.52
N MET A 77 -12.72 4.97 -16.24
CA MET A 77 -12.06 5.50 -17.43
C MET A 77 -13.10 5.80 -18.52
N PRO A 78 -13.12 7.02 -19.08
CA PRO A 78 -14.05 7.35 -20.15
C PRO A 78 -13.74 6.52 -21.41
N PRO A 79 -14.67 6.41 -22.37
CA PRO A 79 -14.41 5.81 -23.67
C PRO A 79 -13.16 6.39 -24.34
N ALA A 80 -12.41 5.56 -25.07
CA ALA A 80 -11.23 6.03 -25.80
C ALA A 80 -11.63 7.04 -26.92
N ASP A 81 -10.85 8.11 -27.01
CA ASP A 81 -11.06 9.21 -27.99
C ASP A 81 -9.91 9.30 -29.02
N GLY A 82 -9.10 8.25 -29.14
CA GLY A 82 -7.93 8.19 -30.00
C GLY A 82 -6.72 9.01 -29.53
N LYS A 83 -6.80 9.66 -28.37
CA LYS A 83 -5.73 10.45 -27.77
C LYS A 83 -5.04 9.68 -26.64
N PRO A 84 -3.83 10.11 -26.21
CA PRO A 84 -3.08 9.41 -25.15
C PRO A 84 -3.88 9.21 -23.86
N ARG A 85 -3.72 8.05 -23.27
CA ARG A 85 -4.27 7.61 -21.98
C ARG A 85 -3.16 6.95 -21.18
N TYR A 86 -3.17 7.09 -19.86
CA TYR A 86 -2.04 6.72 -19.03
C TYR A 86 -2.41 5.75 -17.89
N LEU A 87 -1.46 4.86 -17.58
CA LEU A 87 -1.43 4.12 -16.34
C LEU A 87 -0.20 4.59 -15.54
N ALA A 88 -0.42 5.10 -14.33
CA ALA A 88 0.65 5.36 -13.39
C ALA A 88 0.66 4.25 -12.33
N CYS A 89 1.69 3.41 -12.38
CA CYS A 89 1.89 2.36 -11.40
C CYS A 89 2.62 2.92 -10.18
N ASN A 90 1.96 2.87 -9.04
CA ASN A 90 2.47 3.42 -7.79
C ASN A 90 3.43 2.44 -7.13
N GLY A 91 4.73 2.68 -7.29
CA GLY A 91 5.85 2.03 -6.59
C GLY A 91 6.56 2.98 -5.62
N ASP A 92 5.91 4.10 -5.23
CA ASP A 92 6.39 4.98 -4.17
C ASP A 92 6.06 4.37 -2.79
N GLU A 93 6.83 3.34 -2.43
CA GLU A 93 6.68 2.60 -1.18
C GLU A 93 7.42 3.33 -0.06
N SER A 94 6.80 4.38 0.48
CA SER A 94 7.42 5.28 1.46
C SER A 94 6.74 5.24 2.83
N GLU A 95 5.65 4.48 3.00
CA GLU A 95 4.96 4.31 4.28
C GLU A 95 5.84 3.56 5.29
N PRO A 96 6.18 4.15 6.46
CA PRO A 96 6.98 3.46 7.46
C PRO A 96 6.33 2.14 7.93
N GLY A 97 7.13 1.06 7.90
CA GLY A 97 6.66 -0.30 8.16
C GLY A 97 6.31 -1.09 6.90
N THR A 98 6.24 -0.45 5.72
CA THR A 98 5.90 -1.09 4.45
C THR A 98 7.14 -1.32 3.58
N PHE A 99 7.35 -2.58 3.15
CA PHE A 99 8.52 -2.98 2.35
C PHE A 99 8.25 -4.21 1.45
N LYS A 100 7.04 -4.29 0.90
CA LYS A 100 6.53 -5.44 0.11
C LYS A 100 6.68 -5.28 -1.41
N ASP A 101 6.48 -4.06 -1.96
CA ASP A 101 6.51 -3.82 -3.40
C ASP A 101 7.92 -4.00 -3.97
N ARG A 102 8.97 -3.58 -3.22
CA ARG A 102 10.36 -3.85 -3.58
C ARG A 102 10.66 -5.34 -3.72
N LYS A 103 9.94 -6.22 -2.98
CA LYS A 103 10.11 -7.67 -3.10
C LYS A 103 9.62 -8.19 -4.45
N LEU A 104 8.57 -7.59 -5.00
CA LEU A 104 8.10 -7.89 -6.36
C LEU A 104 9.11 -7.42 -7.41
N PHE A 105 9.67 -6.22 -7.26
CA PHE A 105 10.70 -5.71 -8.17
C PHE A 105 11.95 -6.57 -8.19
N GLU A 106 12.37 -7.07 -7.01
CA GLU A 106 13.54 -7.93 -6.87
C GLU A 106 13.31 -9.35 -7.40
N TYR A 107 12.17 -9.94 -7.06
CA TYR A 107 11.93 -11.36 -7.18
C TYR A 107 11.10 -11.76 -8.40
N ASN A 108 10.05 -11.00 -8.70
CA ASN A 108 9.10 -11.34 -9.77
C ASN A 108 8.63 -10.09 -10.55
N PRO A 109 9.56 -9.28 -11.13
CA PRO A 109 9.22 -8.05 -11.83
C PRO A 109 8.31 -8.27 -13.03
N HIS A 110 8.46 -9.41 -13.71
CA HIS A 110 7.66 -9.72 -14.90
C HIS A 110 6.18 -9.99 -14.60
N LEU A 111 5.85 -10.48 -13.40
CA LEU A 111 4.45 -10.60 -12.95
C LEU A 111 3.77 -9.23 -12.86
N PHE A 112 4.48 -8.25 -12.28
CA PHE A 112 3.99 -6.88 -12.23
C PHE A 112 3.86 -6.28 -13.64
N ILE A 113 4.87 -6.46 -14.51
CA ILE A 113 4.84 -5.97 -15.89
C ILE A 113 3.64 -6.59 -16.65
N GLU A 114 3.44 -7.91 -16.57
CA GLU A 114 2.31 -8.58 -17.19
C GLU A 114 0.97 -8.03 -16.69
N GLY A 115 0.82 -7.86 -15.38
CA GLY A 115 -0.39 -7.28 -14.77
C GLY A 115 -0.65 -5.85 -15.24
N ALA A 116 0.39 -5.02 -15.33
CA ALA A 116 0.29 -3.66 -15.83
C ALA A 116 -0.10 -3.62 -17.33
N LEU A 117 0.44 -4.53 -18.14
CA LEU A 117 0.09 -4.65 -19.57
C LEU A 117 -1.36 -5.09 -19.78
N ILE A 118 -1.85 -6.05 -18.99
CA ILE A 118 -3.26 -6.48 -19.03
C ILE A 118 -4.18 -5.33 -18.61
N ALA A 119 -3.84 -4.61 -17.54
CA ALA A 119 -4.58 -3.43 -17.10
C ALA A 119 -4.60 -2.34 -18.17
N ALA A 120 -3.47 -2.10 -18.80
CA ALA A 120 -3.34 -1.11 -19.88
C ALA A 120 -4.21 -1.50 -21.10
N TYR A 121 -4.20 -2.76 -21.52
CA TYR A 121 -5.09 -3.24 -22.57
C TYR A 121 -6.56 -3.06 -22.19
N ALA A 122 -6.95 -3.48 -20.98
CA ALA A 122 -8.33 -3.39 -20.48
C ALA A 122 -8.89 -1.97 -20.49
N MET A 123 -8.03 -0.97 -20.28
CA MET A 123 -8.38 0.45 -20.24
C MET A 123 -7.97 1.21 -21.51
N GLU A 124 -7.50 0.52 -22.56
CA GLU A 124 -7.04 1.10 -23.82
C GLU A 124 -5.97 2.20 -23.60
N ILE A 125 -5.03 1.93 -22.72
CA ILE A 125 -3.94 2.84 -22.33
C ILE A 125 -2.81 2.74 -23.35
N THR A 126 -2.20 3.87 -23.67
CA THR A 126 -1.11 3.97 -24.64
C THR A 126 0.27 4.08 -24.01
N THR A 127 0.34 4.47 -22.72
CA THR A 127 1.62 4.67 -22.03
C THR A 127 1.49 4.34 -20.55
N ILE A 128 2.44 3.56 -20.05
CA ILE A 128 2.56 3.15 -18.66
C ILE A 128 3.78 3.83 -18.05
N TYR A 129 3.63 4.40 -16.87
CA TYR A 129 4.73 4.84 -16.02
C TYR A 129 4.72 4.04 -14.72
N VAL A 130 5.84 3.42 -14.34
CA VAL A 130 6.03 2.96 -12.98
C VAL A 130 6.85 4.00 -12.22
N TYR A 131 6.22 4.63 -11.24
CA TYR A 131 6.83 5.60 -10.35
C TYR A 131 7.42 4.87 -9.16
N ILE A 132 8.75 4.88 -9.02
CA ILE A 132 9.47 4.22 -7.94
C ILE A 132 10.17 5.29 -7.10
N ARG A 133 10.10 5.21 -5.77
CA ARG A 133 10.77 6.17 -4.89
C ARG A 133 12.28 6.24 -5.18
N GLY A 134 12.85 7.44 -5.10
CA GLY A 134 14.25 7.68 -5.49
C GLY A 134 15.29 6.89 -4.70
N GLU A 135 14.99 6.54 -3.46
CA GLU A 135 15.86 5.74 -2.59
C GLU A 135 15.99 4.27 -3.04
N TYR A 136 15.12 3.83 -3.94
CA TYR A 136 15.11 2.47 -4.47
C TYR A 136 15.96 2.30 -5.76
N LYS A 137 17.11 2.94 -5.83
CA LYS A 137 17.97 2.94 -7.03
C LYS A 137 18.22 1.53 -7.60
N VAL A 138 18.50 0.54 -6.75
CA VAL A 138 18.73 -0.84 -7.18
C VAL A 138 17.50 -1.42 -7.86
N TYR A 139 16.30 -1.17 -7.30
CA TYR A 139 15.03 -1.68 -7.86
C TYR A 139 14.62 -0.92 -9.12
N ILE A 140 14.99 0.37 -9.25
CA ILE A 140 14.84 1.15 -10.48
C ILE A 140 15.63 0.46 -11.60
N ASP A 141 16.90 0.15 -11.37
CA ASP A 141 17.77 -0.50 -12.36
C ASP A 141 17.26 -1.91 -12.74
N MET A 142 16.76 -2.67 -11.75
CA MET A 142 16.13 -3.98 -11.99
C MET A 142 14.88 -3.86 -12.85
N MET A 143 14.04 -2.86 -12.60
CA MET A 143 12.83 -2.63 -13.37
C MET A 143 13.13 -2.15 -14.80
N ASP A 144 14.08 -1.23 -14.98
CA ASP A 144 14.54 -0.82 -16.30
C ASP A 144 15.00 -2.03 -17.13
N LYS A 145 15.78 -2.92 -16.50
CA LYS A 145 16.24 -4.15 -17.14
C LYS A 145 15.07 -5.07 -17.50
N ALA A 146 14.14 -5.33 -16.58
CA ALA A 146 13.00 -6.20 -16.81
C ALA A 146 12.07 -5.66 -17.91
N ILE A 147 11.86 -4.34 -17.96
CA ILE A 147 11.09 -3.68 -19.02
C ILE A 147 11.81 -3.81 -20.36
N GLN A 148 13.15 -3.64 -20.42
CA GLN A 148 13.91 -3.83 -21.63
C GLN A 148 13.82 -5.28 -22.14
N ASP A 149 13.94 -6.27 -21.23
CA ASP A 149 13.78 -7.68 -21.59
C ASP A 149 12.38 -7.95 -22.17
N ALA A 150 11.33 -7.30 -21.63
CA ALA A 150 9.98 -7.43 -22.17
C ALA A 150 9.79 -6.74 -23.54
N TYR A 151 10.48 -5.63 -23.79
CA TYR A 151 10.56 -5.03 -25.16
C TYR A 151 11.25 -5.98 -26.14
N ASP A 152 12.39 -6.55 -25.76
CA ASP A 152 13.19 -7.44 -26.62
C ASP A 152 12.39 -8.71 -27.00
N LYS A 153 11.51 -9.17 -26.12
CA LYS A 153 10.60 -10.31 -26.36
C LYS A 153 9.29 -9.93 -27.06
N GLY A 154 9.03 -8.66 -27.34
CA GLY A 154 7.83 -8.17 -28.01
C GLY A 154 6.56 -8.18 -27.14
N TYR A 155 6.71 -8.17 -25.82
CA TYR A 155 5.59 -7.99 -24.86
C TYR A 155 5.23 -6.52 -24.65
N ILE A 156 6.11 -5.59 -25.01
CA ILE A 156 5.90 -4.14 -24.95
C ILE A 156 6.26 -3.54 -26.32
N GLY A 157 5.68 -2.40 -26.66
CA GLY A 157 5.98 -1.67 -27.87
C GLY A 157 4.83 -1.72 -28.87
N LYS A 158 5.15 -1.82 -30.16
CA LYS A 158 4.17 -1.80 -31.24
C LYS A 158 3.66 -3.21 -31.57
N ASN A 159 2.35 -3.32 -31.81
CA ASN A 159 1.68 -4.56 -32.26
C ASN A 159 2.05 -5.77 -31.40
N ILE A 160 1.90 -5.63 -30.10
CA ILE A 160 2.31 -6.61 -29.08
C ILE A 160 1.79 -8.01 -29.46
N LEU A 161 2.72 -8.98 -29.51
CA LEU A 161 2.42 -10.38 -29.86
C LEU A 161 1.64 -10.55 -31.17
N GLY A 162 1.75 -9.57 -32.11
CA GLY A 162 1.05 -9.56 -33.40
C GLY A 162 -0.42 -9.11 -33.30
N SER A 163 -0.82 -8.49 -32.20
CA SER A 163 -2.13 -7.84 -32.06
C SER A 163 -2.11 -6.39 -32.58
N ASP A 164 -3.28 -5.74 -32.63
CA ASP A 164 -3.40 -4.32 -32.97
C ASP A 164 -3.07 -3.41 -31.77
N TYR A 165 -2.75 -3.97 -30.61
CA TYR A 165 -2.47 -3.21 -29.41
C TYR A 165 -0.99 -2.82 -29.31
N SER A 166 -0.77 -1.55 -28.94
CA SER A 166 0.57 -0.99 -28.77
C SER A 166 0.60 -0.18 -27.48
N VAL A 167 1.66 -0.32 -26.67
CA VAL A 167 1.85 0.44 -25.43
C VAL A 167 3.33 0.61 -25.13
N ASP A 168 3.71 1.80 -24.64
CA ASP A 168 5.04 2.07 -24.13
C ASP A 168 5.06 2.01 -22.59
N PHE A 169 6.19 1.59 -22.01
CA PHE A 169 6.35 1.42 -20.59
C PHE A 169 7.68 2.02 -20.12
N TYR A 170 7.61 2.95 -19.14
CA TYR A 170 8.77 3.70 -18.64
C TYR A 170 8.87 3.61 -17.13
N VAL A 171 10.11 3.54 -16.62
CA VAL A 171 10.38 3.79 -15.21
C VAL A 171 10.54 5.29 -14.98
N HIS A 172 9.94 5.79 -13.90
CA HIS A 172 10.17 7.14 -13.40
C HIS A 172 10.70 7.09 -11.98
N SER A 173 11.89 7.65 -11.77
CA SER A 173 12.48 7.77 -10.44
C SER A 173 11.87 8.95 -9.70
N GLY A 174 11.28 8.70 -8.54
CA GLY A 174 10.90 9.75 -7.60
C GLY A 174 12.11 10.45 -7.00
N ALA A 175 11.87 11.50 -6.21
CA ALA A 175 12.89 12.32 -5.57
C ALA A 175 12.84 12.27 -4.03
N GLY A 176 12.31 11.20 -3.44
CA GLY A 176 12.33 10.96 -1.99
C GLY A 176 11.26 11.67 -1.17
N ALA A 177 10.10 11.99 -1.74
CA ALA A 177 8.99 12.60 -1.04
C ALA A 177 7.84 11.60 -0.84
N TYR A 178 7.52 11.26 0.41
CA TYR A 178 6.39 10.38 0.79
C TYR A 178 5.06 10.82 0.16
N ILE A 179 4.83 12.15 0.12
CA ILE A 179 3.58 12.69 -0.45
C ILE A 179 3.37 12.30 -1.91
N CYS A 180 4.43 11.98 -2.67
CA CYS A 180 4.31 11.53 -4.06
C CYS A 180 3.70 10.13 -4.20
N GLY A 181 3.47 9.40 -3.10
CA GLY A 181 2.62 8.22 -3.04
C GLY A 181 1.11 8.54 -3.11
N GLU A 182 0.68 9.78 -2.81
CA GLU A 182 -0.69 10.23 -3.08
C GLU A 182 -0.90 10.35 -4.58
N GLU A 183 -2.05 9.82 -5.09
CA GLU A 183 -2.25 9.63 -6.53
C GLU A 183 -2.11 10.92 -7.36
N THR A 184 -2.59 12.06 -6.88
CA THR A 184 -2.53 13.33 -7.63
C THR A 184 -1.21 14.06 -7.45
N SER A 185 -0.56 13.91 -6.30
CA SER A 185 0.81 14.37 -6.06
C SER A 185 1.81 13.65 -6.96
N MET A 186 1.65 12.33 -7.13
CA MET A 186 2.42 11.54 -8.08
C MET A 186 2.28 12.08 -9.51
N LEU A 187 1.06 12.44 -9.93
CA LEU A 187 0.82 13.01 -11.26
C LEU A 187 1.54 14.36 -11.43
N GLU A 188 1.51 15.23 -10.42
CA GLU A 188 2.25 16.49 -10.45
C GLU A 188 3.76 16.26 -10.58
N SER A 189 4.30 15.28 -9.85
CA SER A 189 5.71 14.90 -9.93
C SER A 189 6.09 14.34 -11.31
N LEU A 190 5.27 13.45 -11.88
CA LEU A 190 5.45 12.93 -13.25
C LEU A 190 5.42 14.04 -14.31
N GLU A 191 4.65 15.10 -14.08
CA GLU A 191 4.59 16.29 -14.95
C GLU A 191 5.79 17.23 -14.73
N GLY A 192 6.76 16.90 -13.86
CA GLY A 192 7.92 17.74 -13.55
C GLY A 192 7.62 18.91 -12.63
N LYS A 193 6.51 18.89 -11.93
CA LYS A 193 6.08 19.92 -10.98
C LYS A 193 6.35 19.49 -9.54
N ARG A 194 6.17 20.44 -8.61
CA ARG A 194 6.17 20.13 -7.19
C ARG A 194 5.00 19.19 -6.87
N GLY A 195 5.26 18.12 -6.11
CA GLY A 195 4.30 17.09 -5.72
C GLY A 195 3.21 17.58 -4.76
N TYR A 196 2.39 18.52 -5.19
CA TYR A 196 1.22 18.97 -4.46
C TYR A 196 -0.01 18.18 -4.87
N PRO A 197 -0.78 17.60 -3.93
CA PRO A 197 -2.07 16.99 -4.22
C PRO A 197 -3.04 17.96 -4.89
N ARG A 198 -3.83 17.44 -5.84
CA ARG A 198 -4.88 18.20 -6.54
C ARG A 198 -6.20 18.09 -5.78
N VAL A 199 -7.01 19.13 -5.87
CA VAL A 199 -8.40 19.10 -5.42
C VAL A 199 -9.22 18.17 -6.32
N LYS A 200 -10.04 17.33 -5.75
CA LYS A 200 -10.97 16.42 -6.45
C LYS A 200 -12.42 16.85 -6.16
N PRO A 201 -13.33 16.86 -7.17
CA PRO A 201 -13.17 16.57 -8.59
C PRO A 201 -12.43 17.70 -9.35
N PRO A 202 -11.87 17.43 -10.58
CA PRO A 202 -11.96 16.18 -11.32
C PRO A 202 -11.05 15.09 -10.78
N PHE A 203 -11.47 13.81 -10.92
CA PHE A 203 -10.66 12.66 -10.58
C PHE A 203 -9.66 12.32 -11.71
N PRO A 204 -8.54 11.64 -11.41
CA PRO A 204 -7.53 11.31 -12.42
C PRO A 204 -8.05 10.54 -13.63
N ALA A 205 -9.03 9.66 -13.44
CA ALA A 205 -9.67 8.93 -14.55
C ALA A 205 -10.27 9.87 -15.61
N GLN A 206 -10.69 11.07 -15.20
CA GLN A 206 -11.23 12.09 -16.09
C GLN A 206 -10.15 13.09 -16.55
N ARG A 207 -9.27 13.50 -15.61
CA ARG A 207 -8.23 14.51 -15.85
C ARG A 207 -6.99 14.26 -15.01
N GLY A 208 -6.13 13.36 -15.49
CA GLY A 208 -4.88 12.97 -14.86
C GLY A 208 -3.65 13.62 -15.51
N LEU A 209 -2.66 12.81 -15.91
CA LEU A 209 -1.40 13.26 -16.53
C LEU A 209 -1.66 14.12 -17.77
N TRP A 210 -1.05 15.30 -17.78
CA TRP A 210 -1.18 16.29 -18.86
C TRP A 210 -2.63 16.57 -19.26
N GLY A 211 -3.55 16.52 -18.28
CA GLY A 211 -4.98 16.73 -18.47
C GLY A 211 -5.70 15.58 -19.17
N ARG A 212 -5.07 14.40 -19.32
CA ARG A 212 -5.62 13.21 -20.00
C ARG A 212 -6.10 12.16 -19.00
N PRO A 213 -7.03 11.27 -19.40
CA PRO A 213 -7.48 10.16 -18.56
C PRO A 213 -6.32 9.32 -18.07
N THR A 214 -6.24 9.11 -16.74
CA THR A 214 -5.16 8.37 -16.10
C THR A 214 -5.70 7.51 -14.97
N THR A 215 -5.31 6.25 -14.92
CA THR A 215 -5.57 5.38 -13.75
C THR A 215 -4.28 5.19 -12.96
N ILE A 216 -4.39 5.21 -11.64
CA ILE A 216 -3.26 4.95 -10.74
C ILE A 216 -3.55 3.65 -9.99
N ASN A 217 -2.61 2.69 -10.01
CA ASN A 217 -2.68 1.46 -9.23
C ASN A 217 -1.35 1.17 -8.54
N ASN A 218 -1.42 0.61 -7.33
CA ASN A 218 -0.25 0.10 -6.63
C ASN A 218 0.33 -1.14 -7.33
N VAL A 219 1.62 -1.38 -7.17
CA VAL A 219 2.38 -2.47 -7.80
C VAL A 219 1.82 -3.84 -7.44
N GLU A 220 1.62 -4.15 -6.15
CA GLU A 220 1.06 -5.44 -5.72
C GLU A 220 -0.35 -5.65 -6.25
N THR A 221 -1.17 -4.60 -6.32
CA THR A 221 -2.53 -4.69 -6.88
C THR A 221 -2.51 -5.19 -8.32
N LEU A 222 -1.62 -4.67 -9.16
CA LEU A 222 -1.48 -5.09 -10.55
C LEU A 222 -0.90 -6.50 -10.68
N SER A 223 -0.02 -6.90 -9.77
CA SER A 223 0.59 -8.22 -9.76
C SER A 223 -0.41 -9.37 -9.54
N HIS A 224 -1.60 -9.09 -8.98
CA HIS A 224 -2.68 -10.09 -8.87
C HIS A 224 -3.40 -10.37 -10.18
N VAL A 225 -3.38 -9.43 -11.12
CA VAL A 225 -4.19 -9.49 -12.35
C VAL A 225 -3.90 -10.71 -13.20
N PRO A 226 -2.63 -11.11 -13.47
CA PRO A 226 -2.34 -12.30 -14.28
C PRO A 226 -2.97 -13.57 -13.71
N ALA A 227 -2.92 -13.76 -12.40
CA ALA A 227 -3.50 -14.93 -11.74
C ALA A 227 -5.03 -14.96 -11.86
N VAL A 228 -5.70 -13.79 -11.74
CA VAL A 228 -7.15 -13.67 -11.96
C VAL A 228 -7.52 -14.02 -13.41
N ILE A 229 -6.81 -13.50 -14.39
CA ILE A 229 -7.08 -13.79 -15.80
C ILE A 229 -6.90 -15.29 -16.12
N LYS A 230 -5.90 -15.93 -15.50
CA LYS A 230 -5.60 -17.35 -15.69
C LYS A 230 -6.65 -18.24 -15.02
N ASN A 231 -7.00 -17.98 -13.77
CA ASN A 231 -7.76 -18.90 -12.92
C ASN A 231 -9.24 -18.47 -12.74
N GLY A 232 -9.57 -17.23 -13.06
CA GLY A 232 -10.93 -16.67 -12.95
C GLY A 232 -11.18 -15.93 -11.64
N ALA A 233 -12.22 -15.09 -11.67
CA ALA A 233 -12.63 -14.26 -10.53
C ALA A 233 -13.05 -15.10 -9.30
N ASP A 234 -13.77 -16.20 -9.52
CA ASP A 234 -14.23 -17.06 -8.43
C ASP A 234 -13.10 -17.75 -7.68
N TRP A 235 -12.04 -18.15 -8.41
CA TRP A 235 -10.83 -18.67 -7.78
C TRP A 235 -10.21 -17.65 -6.83
N PHE A 236 -10.08 -16.39 -7.26
CA PHE A 236 -9.50 -15.33 -6.45
C PHE A 236 -10.37 -15.01 -5.21
N LYS A 237 -11.71 -14.99 -5.39
CA LYS A 237 -12.66 -14.80 -4.30
C LYS A 237 -12.63 -15.96 -3.28
N GLY A 238 -12.24 -17.14 -3.70
CA GLY A 238 -12.04 -18.29 -2.81
C GLY A 238 -10.82 -18.21 -1.90
N ILE A 239 -9.94 -17.22 -2.08
CA ILE A 239 -8.74 -17.05 -1.27
C ILE A 239 -9.00 -16.02 -0.17
N GLY A 240 -8.90 -16.44 1.09
CA GLY A 240 -8.96 -15.54 2.25
C GLY A 240 -10.38 -15.11 2.65
N ALA A 241 -10.50 -13.90 3.17
CA ALA A 241 -11.74 -13.35 3.69
C ALA A 241 -12.71 -12.95 2.56
N GLU A 242 -13.98 -13.27 2.68
CA GLU A 242 -15.03 -13.04 1.68
C GLU A 242 -15.08 -11.58 1.20
N ASN A 243 -15.10 -10.63 2.12
CA ASN A 243 -15.21 -9.20 1.80
C ASN A 243 -13.86 -8.53 1.44
N HIS A 244 -12.76 -9.27 1.53
CA HIS A 244 -11.42 -8.78 1.24
C HIS A 244 -10.57 -9.89 0.60
N PRO A 245 -10.98 -10.45 -0.53
CA PRO A 245 -10.39 -11.66 -1.09
C PRO A 245 -8.97 -11.47 -1.60
N GLY A 246 -8.34 -12.61 -1.82
CA GLY A 246 -6.99 -12.72 -2.38
C GLY A 246 -5.90 -12.68 -1.30
N PRO A 247 -4.66 -12.98 -1.71
CA PRO A 247 -3.51 -12.89 -0.83
C PRO A 247 -3.06 -11.45 -0.63
N PHE A 248 -2.22 -11.28 0.40
CA PHE A 248 -1.44 -10.08 0.68
C PHE A 248 0.04 -10.43 0.80
N LEU A 249 0.89 -9.47 0.48
CA LEU A 249 2.28 -9.47 0.90
C LEU A 249 2.37 -8.80 2.27
N TYR A 250 2.39 -9.58 3.33
CA TYR A 250 2.56 -9.11 4.70
C TYR A 250 4.01 -8.77 4.96
N GLY A 251 4.32 -7.48 5.15
CA GLY A 251 5.63 -7.04 5.61
C GLY A 251 5.64 -7.04 7.14
N ILE A 252 6.31 -7.98 7.77
CA ILE A 252 6.37 -8.08 9.24
C ILE A 252 7.73 -7.63 9.73
N SER A 253 7.75 -6.64 10.63
CA SER A 253 8.95 -6.03 11.19
C SER A 253 8.80 -5.74 12.68
N GLY A 254 9.83 -5.13 13.28
CA GLY A 254 9.88 -4.81 14.70
C GLY A 254 10.41 -5.97 15.55
N HIS A 255 9.78 -6.24 16.67
CA HIS A 255 10.33 -7.11 17.71
C HIS A 255 9.90 -8.57 17.55
N VAL A 256 10.07 -9.13 16.35
CA VAL A 256 9.81 -10.55 16.04
C VAL A 256 11.10 -11.32 15.76
N ASN A 257 11.04 -12.64 15.84
CA ASN A 257 12.19 -13.51 15.59
C ASN A 257 12.52 -13.65 14.09
N ARG A 258 11.51 -13.60 13.21
CA ARG A 258 11.67 -13.76 11.76
C ARG A 258 10.97 -12.59 11.03
N PRO A 259 11.60 -11.39 10.97
CA PRO A 259 11.08 -10.32 10.14
C PRO A 259 11.21 -10.67 8.66
N GLY A 260 10.24 -10.22 7.83
CA GLY A 260 10.28 -10.53 6.39
C GLY A 260 8.99 -10.15 5.67
N VAL A 261 8.93 -10.50 4.38
CA VAL A 261 7.73 -10.39 3.56
C VAL A 261 7.18 -11.80 3.31
N TYR A 262 5.91 -11.99 3.63
CA TYR A 262 5.21 -13.26 3.54
C TYR A 262 3.96 -13.12 2.71
N GLU A 263 3.79 -13.96 1.69
CA GLU A 263 2.56 -14.02 0.93
C GLU A 263 1.60 -15.01 1.59
N LEU A 264 0.46 -14.53 2.06
CA LEU A 264 -0.55 -15.33 2.73
C LEU A 264 -1.96 -14.80 2.41
N PRO A 265 -3.01 -15.64 2.55
CA PRO A 265 -4.39 -15.19 2.35
C PRO A 265 -4.77 -14.03 3.27
N SER A 266 -5.70 -13.18 2.82
CA SER A 266 -6.37 -12.23 3.71
C SER A 266 -7.15 -12.97 4.82
N GLY A 267 -7.44 -12.29 5.92
CA GLY A 267 -8.22 -12.88 7.01
C GLY A 267 -7.47 -13.85 7.92
N ILE A 268 -6.15 -13.96 7.78
CA ILE A 268 -5.31 -14.69 8.74
C ILE A 268 -5.35 -14.00 10.11
N PRO A 269 -5.42 -14.74 11.24
CA PRO A 269 -5.37 -14.16 12.57
C PRO A 269 -4.09 -13.35 12.80
N VAL A 270 -4.22 -12.15 13.37
CA VAL A 270 -3.07 -11.27 13.67
C VAL A 270 -2.06 -11.98 14.55
N LEU A 271 -2.52 -12.71 15.55
CA LEU A 271 -1.64 -13.48 16.46
C LEU A 271 -0.90 -14.61 15.75
N ASP A 272 -1.51 -15.26 14.75
CA ASP A 272 -0.83 -16.31 13.96
C ASP A 272 0.30 -15.70 13.10
N LEU A 273 0.07 -14.52 12.51
CA LEU A 273 1.14 -13.80 11.79
C LEU A 273 2.32 -13.49 12.70
N ILE A 274 2.07 -13.07 13.94
CA ILE A 274 3.12 -12.72 14.89
C ILE A 274 3.81 -13.99 15.42
N HIS A 275 3.05 -14.98 15.90
CA HIS A 275 3.61 -16.11 16.64
C HIS A 275 4.05 -17.28 15.76
N GLU A 276 3.25 -17.66 14.75
CA GLU A 276 3.57 -18.79 13.89
C GLU A 276 4.41 -18.37 12.67
N VAL A 277 3.97 -17.35 11.93
CA VAL A 277 4.65 -16.90 10.70
C VAL A 277 5.95 -16.18 11.04
N ALA A 278 5.92 -15.17 11.90
CA ALA A 278 7.10 -14.39 12.29
C ALA A 278 7.89 -14.99 13.47
N GLY A 279 7.49 -16.16 13.97
CA GLY A 279 8.23 -16.92 14.97
C GLY A 279 8.17 -16.39 16.40
N GLY A 280 7.18 -15.56 16.71
CA GLY A 280 6.96 -14.98 18.02
C GLY A 280 7.84 -13.78 18.34
N ILE A 281 7.67 -13.25 19.55
CA ILE A 281 8.39 -12.07 20.02
C ILE A 281 9.83 -12.43 20.35
N ARG A 282 10.77 -11.59 19.91
CA ARG A 282 12.20 -11.80 20.16
C ARG A 282 12.53 -11.85 21.66
N ASN A 283 13.56 -12.60 22.01
CA ASN A 283 14.10 -12.73 23.37
C ASN A 283 13.07 -13.25 24.40
N GLY A 284 11.98 -13.90 23.96
CA GLY A 284 10.97 -14.45 24.86
C GLY A 284 10.13 -13.40 25.59
N LYS A 285 10.15 -12.14 25.15
CA LYS A 285 9.36 -11.06 25.72
C LYS A 285 7.89 -11.18 25.36
N LYS A 286 7.04 -10.40 26.04
CA LYS A 286 5.62 -10.32 25.78
C LYS A 286 5.32 -9.31 24.68
N LEU A 287 4.27 -9.57 23.90
CA LEU A 287 3.69 -8.62 22.98
C LEU A 287 3.06 -7.45 23.74
N LYS A 288 3.36 -6.21 23.37
CA LYS A 288 2.76 -4.99 23.90
C LYS A 288 1.75 -4.39 22.94
N ALA A 289 2.18 -4.19 21.70
CA ALA A 289 1.39 -3.50 20.70
C ALA A 289 1.76 -3.92 19.26
N VAL A 290 0.87 -3.64 18.32
CA VAL A 290 1.10 -3.83 16.89
C VAL A 290 0.51 -2.67 16.09
N ILE A 291 1.26 -2.19 15.10
CA ILE A 291 0.73 -1.38 14.01
C ILE A 291 0.47 -2.36 12.86
N PRO A 292 -0.78 -2.58 12.41
CA PRO A 292 -1.08 -3.68 11.50
C PRO A 292 -0.75 -3.39 10.03
N GLY A 293 -0.70 -2.14 9.62
CA GLY A 293 -0.67 -1.82 8.19
C GLY A 293 0.10 -0.57 7.76
N GLY A 294 1.21 -0.27 8.43
CA GLY A 294 1.98 0.96 8.24
C GLY A 294 1.65 2.03 9.26
N SER A 295 2.53 3.02 9.39
CA SER A 295 2.49 4.04 10.45
C SER A 295 1.20 4.87 10.50
N SER A 296 0.47 4.96 9.38
CA SER A 296 -0.82 5.65 9.27
C SER A 296 -1.98 4.89 9.90
N THR A 297 -1.80 3.59 10.21
CA THR A 297 -2.87 2.80 10.80
C THR A 297 -2.88 2.89 12.32
N PRO A 298 -4.08 2.92 12.94
CA PRO A 298 -4.19 2.95 14.40
C PRO A 298 -3.51 1.75 15.06
N VAL A 299 -2.58 2.01 16.01
CA VAL A 299 -1.91 0.99 16.80
C VAL A 299 -2.91 0.17 17.62
N LEU A 300 -2.69 -1.12 17.79
CA LEU A 300 -3.49 -2.02 18.63
C LEU A 300 -2.68 -2.50 19.82
N ARG A 301 -3.31 -2.61 21.00
CA ARG A 301 -2.73 -3.24 22.18
C ARG A 301 -2.84 -4.77 22.07
N ALA A 302 -1.94 -5.49 22.74
CA ALA A 302 -1.95 -6.95 22.75
C ALA A 302 -3.29 -7.54 23.20
N ASP A 303 -3.94 -6.92 24.18
CA ASP A 303 -5.25 -7.36 24.73
C ASP A 303 -6.44 -7.14 23.79
N GLN A 304 -6.26 -6.45 22.68
CA GLN A 304 -7.28 -6.21 21.65
C GLN A 304 -7.21 -7.20 20.48
N LEU A 305 -6.23 -8.11 20.46
CA LEU A 305 -5.92 -8.91 19.27
C LEU A 305 -6.59 -10.29 19.25
N ASP A 306 -7.21 -10.70 20.36
CA ASP A 306 -7.87 -12.01 20.43
C ASP A 306 -9.05 -12.07 19.43
N GLY A 307 -9.03 -13.08 18.55
CA GLY A 307 -10.01 -13.26 17.50
C GLY A 307 -9.95 -12.24 16.34
N ILE A 308 -8.99 -11.33 16.31
CA ILE A 308 -8.83 -10.34 15.24
C ILE A 308 -8.04 -10.92 14.07
N THR A 309 -8.57 -10.72 12.87
CA THR A 309 -8.01 -11.18 11.60
C THR A 309 -7.56 -10.01 10.71
N MET A 310 -6.60 -10.28 9.82
CA MET A 310 -6.06 -9.30 8.87
C MET A 310 -6.99 -9.14 7.66
N ASP A 311 -8.16 -8.56 7.93
CA ASP A 311 -9.13 -8.11 6.93
C ASP A 311 -9.80 -6.80 7.37
N ALA A 312 -10.47 -6.15 6.43
CA ALA A 312 -11.01 -4.80 6.65
C ALA A 312 -12.12 -4.76 7.71
N ASP A 313 -12.96 -5.78 7.77
CA ASP A 313 -14.12 -5.79 8.67
C ASP A 313 -13.70 -6.11 10.11
N SER A 314 -12.83 -7.11 10.30
CA SER A 314 -12.31 -7.50 11.60
C SER A 314 -11.51 -6.34 12.25
N LEU A 315 -10.55 -5.76 11.53
CA LEU A 315 -9.75 -4.65 12.07
C LEU A 315 -10.57 -3.40 12.37
N ARG A 316 -11.66 -3.15 11.62
CA ARG A 316 -12.58 -2.04 11.89
C ARG A 316 -13.27 -2.19 13.25
N THR A 317 -13.57 -3.42 13.70
CA THR A 317 -14.22 -3.65 15.01
C THR A 317 -13.39 -3.18 16.18
N VAL A 318 -12.06 -3.17 16.04
CA VAL A 318 -11.11 -2.66 17.04
C VAL A 318 -10.57 -1.27 16.70
N GLY A 319 -11.20 -0.57 15.77
CA GLY A 319 -10.83 0.80 15.37
C GLY A 319 -9.45 0.88 14.73
N SER A 320 -9.13 -0.08 13.83
CA SER A 320 -7.91 -0.06 13.01
C SER A 320 -8.24 -0.44 11.57
N MET A 321 -7.24 -0.67 10.73
CA MET A 321 -7.38 -1.01 9.31
C MET A 321 -6.20 -1.85 8.81
N VAL A 322 -6.39 -2.54 7.68
CA VAL A 322 -5.33 -3.35 7.03
C VAL A 322 -4.20 -2.47 6.51
N GLY A 323 -4.51 -1.26 6.03
CA GLY A 323 -3.53 -0.38 5.42
C GLY A 323 -2.78 -1.07 4.27
N THR A 324 -1.46 -1.04 4.32
CA THR A 324 -0.56 -1.69 3.37
C THR A 324 -0.15 -3.11 3.78
N ALA A 325 -0.70 -3.66 4.87
CA ALA A 325 -0.25 -4.89 5.52
C ALA A 325 1.23 -4.86 5.98
N GLY A 326 1.78 -3.66 6.18
CA GLY A 326 3.10 -3.42 6.75
C GLY A 326 3.05 -3.43 8.27
N MET A 327 3.20 -4.61 8.88
CA MET A 327 3.05 -4.83 10.32
C MET A 327 4.32 -4.46 11.07
N VAL A 328 4.17 -3.66 12.15
CA VAL A 328 5.25 -3.35 13.09
C VAL A 328 4.88 -3.88 14.47
N VAL A 329 5.64 -4.85 14.95
CA VAL A 329 5.39 -5.55 16.23
C VAL A 329 6.28 -4.98 17.33
N MET A 330 5.70 -4.69 18.48
CA MET A 330 6.36 -4.03 19.62
C MET A 330 6.26 -4.89 20.87
N ASP A 331 7.42 -5.15 21.52
CA ASP A 331 7.51 -5.87 22.77
C ASP A 331 7.21 -5.00 24.00
N GLU A 332 7.15 -5.63 25.18
CA GLU A 332 6.80 -4.99 26.45
C GLU A 332 7.74 -3.85 26.88
N ASP A 333 8.97 -3.80 26.39
CA ASP A 333 9.93 -2.74 26.70
C ASP A 333 9.79 -1.50 25.81
N THR A 334 8.90 -1.54 24.82
CA THR A 334 8.73 -0.44 23.87
C THR A 334 8.14 0.80 24.57
N ASP A 335 8.82 1.93 24.46
CA ASP A 335 8.32 3.25 24.89
C ASP A 335 7.35 3.80 23.83
N MET A 336 6.05 3.81 24.14
CA MET A 336 5.02 4.25 23.20
C MET A 336 5.08 5.75 22.92
N ILE A 337 5.70 6.55 23.80
CA ILE A 337 5.90 7.99 23.60
C ILE A 337 6.98 8.22 22.52
N ASP A 338 8.08 7.46 22.59
CA ASP A 338 9.14 7.53 21.57
C ASP A 338 8.62 7.08 20.20
N VAL A 339 7.85 5.99 20.15
CA VAL A 339 7.21 5.50 18.93
C VAL A 339 6.33 6.59 18.32
N LEU A 340 5.43 7.18 19.12
CA LEU A 340 4.50 8.18 18.61
C LEU A 340 5.21 9.46 18.17
N TRP A 341 6.22 9.91 18.92
CA TRP A 341 7.02 11.06 18.52
C TRP A 341 7.72 10.83 17.18
N ARG A 342 8.32 9.65 16.94
CA ARG A 342 8.98 9.32 15.67
C ARG A 342 8.01 9.31 14.50
N ILE A 343 6.81 8.77 14.68
CA ILE A 343 5.74 8.80 13.68
C ILE A 343 5.34 10.26 13.39
N SER A 344 5.14 11.08 14.42
CA SER A 344 4.75 12.48 14.23
C SER A 344 5.85 13.32 13.59
N HIS A 345 7.12 13.06 13.92
CA HIS A 345 8.29 13.68 13.27
C HIS A 345 8.32 13.35 11.77
N PHE A 346 8.08 12.09 11.41
CA PHE A 346 7.99 11.67 10.01
C PHE A 346 6.88 12.44 9.26
N TYR A 347 5.67 12.48 9.78
CA TYR A 347 4.56 13.18 9.11
C TYR A 347 4.76 14.70 9.03
N HIS A 348 5.40 15.32 10.02
CA HIS A 348 5.76 16.74 9.95
C HIS A 348 6.78 16.98 8.83
N HIS A 349 7.82 16.16 8.74
CA HIS A 349 8.84 16.26 7.69
C HIS A 349 8.24 16.03 6.28
N GLU A 350 7.31 15.09 6.13
CA GLU A 350 6.75 14.68 4.85
C GLU A 350 5.50 15.49 4.42
N SER A 351 4.99 16.37 5.27
CA SER A 351 3.92 17.29 4.87
C SER A 351 4.39 18.19 3.73
N CYS A 352 3.63 18.20 2.62
CA CYS A 352 3.95 19.08 1.48
C CYS A 352 3.76 20.58 1.80
N GLY A 353 3.09 20.91 2.91
CA GLY A 353 2.85 22.28 3.37
C GLY A 353 1.72 23.02 2.65
N GLN A 354 0.96 22.37 1.77
CA GLN A 354 -0.11 23.02 1.00
C GLN A 354 -1.29 23.45 1.86
N CYS A 355 -1.78 22.56 2.74
CA CYS A 355 -2.96 22.81 3.57
C CYS A 355 -2.57 23.28 4.96
N THR A 356 -3.12 24.39 5.44
CA THR A 356 -2.82 24.96 6.75
C THR A 356 -3.02 23.96 7.91
N PRO A 357 -4.14 23.20 8.01
CA PRO A 357 -4.31 22.26 9.12
C PRO A 357 -3.24 21.18 9.18
N CYS A 358 -2.77 20.70 8.04
CA CYS A 358 -1.68 19.73 7.92
C CYS A 358 -0.33 20.36 8.26
N ARG A 359 0.04 21.47 7.58
CA ARG A 359 1.34 22.13 7.72
C ARG A 359 1.62 22.54 9.15
N GLU A 360 0.64 23.20 9.81
CA GLU A 360 0.82 23.68 11.18
C GLU A 360 0.56 22.56 12.20
N GLY A 361 -0.51 21.77 12.00
CA GLY A 361 -0.91 20.74 12.94
C GLY A 361 0.14 19.65 13.12
N THR A 362 0.77 19.15 12.06
CA THR A 362 1.84 18.14 12.19
C THR A 362 3.03 18.67 12.98
N GLY A 363 3.41 19.94 12.77
CA GLY A 363 4.49 20.60 13.54
C GLY A 363 4.13 20.81 15.01
N TRP A 364 2.87 21.09 15.33
CA TRP A 364 2.40 21.21 16.71
C TRP A 364 2.38 19.85 17.41
N LEU A 365 1.87 18.82 16.76
CA LEU A 365 1.88 17.46 17.30
C LEU A 365 3.30 17.01 17.66
N GLU A 366 4.26 17.17 16.74
CA GLU A 366 5.66 16.81 16.99
C GLU A 366 6.27 17.55 18.18
N LYS A 367 6.10 18.88 18.23
CA LYS A 367 6.67 19.72 19.31
C LYS A 367 6.11 19.37 20.69
N ILE A 368 4.80 19.13 20.79
CA ILE A 368 4.17 18.77 22.06
C ILE A 368 4.60 17.36 22.47
N LEU A 369 4.66 16.41 21.56
CA LEU A 369 5.15 15.07 21.83
C LEU A 369 6.62 15.06 22.25
N LEU A 370 7.45 15.90 21.64
CA LEU A 370 8.85 16.07 22.06
C LEU A 370 8.95 16.62 23.48
N LYS A 371 8.11 17.60 23.83
CA LYS A 371 8.01 18.15 25.20
C LYS A 371 7.66 17.04 26.22
N ILE A 372 6.66 16.19 25.90
CA ILE A 372 6.26 15.07 26.76
C ILE A 372 7.39 14.03 26.85
N LYS A 373 7.99 13.65 25.73
CA LYS A 373 9.11 12.70 25.67
C LYS A 373 10.26 13.11 26.57
N ASN A 374 10.58 14.39 26.63
CA ASN A 374 11.65 14.95 27.46
C ASN A 374 11.26 15.10 28.96
N GLY A 375 10.03 14.76 29.34
CA GLY A 375 9.54 14.89 30.73
C GLY A 375 9.09 16.30 31.08
N ASP A 376 8.95 17.20 30.13
CA ASP A 376 8.51 18.59 30.32
C ASP A 376 7.02 18.79 30.02
N GLY A 377 6.31 17.74 29.60
CA GLY A 377 4.88 17.75 29.29
C GLY A 377 4.02 17.87 30.55
N GLU A 378 2.81 18.33 30.36
CA GLU A 378 1.75 18.39 31.37
C GLU A 378 0.57 17.53 30.89
N VAL A 379 -0.27 16.99 31.78
CA VAL A 379 -1.42 16.15 31.44
C VAL A 379 -2.37 16.87 30.45
N LYS A 380 -2.56 18.18 30.60
CA LYS A 380 -3.35 18.99 29.65
C LYS A 380 -2.81 19.01 28.22
N ASP A 381 -1.51 18.73 28.01
CA ASP A 381 -0.92 18.64 26.68
C ASP A 381 -1.47 17.44 25.91
N LEU A 382 -1.90 16.36 26.60
CA LEU A 382 -2.54 15.20 25.96
C LEU A 382 -3.89 15.57 25.37
N ASP A 383 -4.70 16.34 26.09
CA ASP A 383 -6.00 16.79 25.59
C ASP A 383 -5.83 17.80 24.45
N LEU A 384 -4.81 18.66 24.51
CA LEU A 384 -4.44 19.56 23.41
C LEU A 384 -4.03 18.78 22.15
N LEU A 385 -3.24 17.70 22.29
CA LEU A 385 -2.91 16.82 21.14
C LEU A 385 -4.16 16.22 20.51
N LEU A 386 -5.12 15.73 21.30
CA LEU A 386 -6.39 15.19 20.82
C LEU A 386 -7.23 16.26 20.11
N ASP A 387 -7.28 17.48 20.61
CA ASP A 387 -7.97 18.60 19.97
C ASP A 387 -7.34 18.96 18.62
N ILE A 388 -6.00 19.07 18.55
CA ILE A 388 -5.27 19.32 17.30
C ILE A 388 -5.63 18.24 16.25
N THR A 389 -5.64 16.95 16.62
CA THR A 389 -6.03 15.88 15.68
C THR A 389 -7.43 16.08 15.12
N THR A 390 -8.37 16.53 15.94
CA THR A 390 -9.75 16.83 15.55
C THR A 390 -9.84 18.00 14.56
N GLN A 391 -8.94 18.99 14.67
CA GLN A 391 -8.87 20.12 13.73
C GLN A 391 -8.14 19.78 12.42
N MET A 392 -7.39 18.69 12.37
CA MET A 392 -6.67 18.24 11.17
C MET A 392 -7.51 17.32 10.31
N GLU A 393 -8.19 16.34 10.92
CA GLU A 393 -8.88 15.24 10.26
C GLU A 393 -10.04 15.72 9.39
N GLY A 394 -10.07 15.23 8.12
CA GLY A 394 -11.11 15.57 7.14
C GLY A 394 -11.10 17.01 6.64
N ARG A 395 -10.09 17.82 6.96
CA ARG A 395 -10.04 19.27 6.65
C ARG A 395 -8.93 19.65 5.69
N THR A 396 -8.39 18.68 4.95
CA THR A 396 -7.28 18.88 4.02
C THR A 396 -7.56 18.26 2.65
N ILE A 397 -6.75 18.61 1.65
CA ILE A 397 -6.94 18.13 0.26
C ILE A 397 -6.67 16.62 0.15
N CYS A 398 -5.71 16.09 0.91
CA CYS A 398 -5.34 14.68 0.88
C CYS A 398 -5.39 14.06 2.29
N ALA A 399 -5.32 12.74 2.36
CA ALA A 399 -5.40 11.99 3.61
C ALA A 399 -4.13 12.03 4.48
N LEU A 400 -3.09 12.81 4.14
CA LEU A 400 -1.87 12.87 4.97
C LEU A 400 -2.17 13.42 6.37
N ALA A 401 -3.07 14.41 6.49
CA ALA A 401 -3.45 14.94 7.79
C ALA A 401 -4.17 13.91 8.66
N ASP A 402 -5.04 13.09 8.05
CA ASP A 402 -5.73 11.98 8.72
C ASP A 402 -4.71 10.92 9.16
N ALA A 403 -3.79 10.55 8.27
CA ALA A 403 -2.70 9.60 8.51
C ALA A 403 -1.75 10.05 9.63
N ALA A 404 -1.57 11.36 9.83
CA ALA A 404 -0.81 11.93 10.93
C ALA A 404 -1.61 12.00 12.24
N ALA A 405 -2.92 12.24 12.14
CA ALA A 405 -3.81 12.43 13.29
C ALA A 405 -4.18 11.10 13.97
N TRP A 406 -4.48 10.05 13.19
CA TRP A 406 -4.92 8.76 13.73
C TRP A 406 -3.91 8.07 14.66
N PRO A 407 -2.61 7.98 14.34
CA PRO A 407 -1.62 7.44 15.27
C PRO A 407 -1.60 8.19 16.59
N VAL A 408 -1.67 9.52 16.58
CA VAL A 408 -1.67 10.35 17.80
C VAL A 408 -2.91 10.06 18.64
N ARG A 409 -4.10 10.15 18.05
CA ARG A 409 -5.36 9.91 18.75
C ARG A 409 -5.41 8.52 19.38
N HIS A 410 -5.12 7.50 18.58
CA HIS A 410 -5.28 6.12 19.02
C HIS A 410 -4.18 5.68 19.99
N THR A 411 -2.94 6.16 19.84
CA THR A 411 -1.87 5.82 20.79
C THR A 411 -2.13 6.47 22.16
N ILE A 412 -2.47 7.76 22.19
CA ILE A 412 -2.79 8.44 23.44
C ILE A 412 -3.96 7.75 24.15
N ASN A 413 -5.06 7.48 23.44
CA ASN A 413 -6.24 6.86 24.05
C ASN A 413 -5.98 5.43 24.57
N ARG A 414 -5.09 4.67 23.93
CA ARG A 414 -4.79 3.27 24.29
C ARG A 414 -3.70 3.11 25.33
N PHE A 415 -2.81 4.07 25.44
CA PHE A 415 -1.64 4.06 26.34
C PHE A 415 -1.57 5.29 27.22
N ARG A 416 -2.72 5.90 27.53
CA ARG A 416 -2.81 7.17 28.26
C ARG A 416 -1.99 7.17 29.55
N ASP A 417 -2.04 6.07 30.31
CA ASP A 417 -1.32 5.93 31.57
C ASP A 417 0.21 6.11 31.41
N GLU A 418 0.78 5.60 30.30
CA GLU A 418 2.23 5.77 30.02
C GLU A 418 2.57 7.23 29.74
N PHE A 419 1.70 7.94 29.02
CA PHE A 419 1.88 9.36 28.73
C PHE A 419 1.72 10.22 29.98
N GLU A 420 0.71 9.97 30.79
CA GLU A 420 0.49 10.69 32.07
C GLU A 420 1.64 10.45 33.04
N ALA A 421 2.17 9.23 33.13
CA ALA A 421 3.33 8.90 33.96
C ALA A 421 4.61 9.66 33.56
N ARG A 422 4.73 10.06 32.29
CA ARG A 422 5.86 10.87 31.77
C ARG A 422 5.66 12.35 31.98
N CYS A 423 4.42 12.82 32.16
CA CYS A 423 4.12 14.23 32.39
C CYS A 423 4.51 14.71 33.80
N LYS A 424 4.84 15.98 33.92
CA LYS A 424 5.04 16.62 35.22
C LYS A 424 3.73 16.61 36.00
N LYS A 425 3.79 16.26 37.31
CA LYS A 425 2.65 16.44 38.20
C LYS A 425 2.36 17.94 38.32
N SER A 426 1.10 18.32 38.23
CA SER A 426 0.72 19.74 38.43
C SER A 426 1.06 20.18 39.85
N VAL A 427 1.46 21.43 40.00
CA VAL A 427 1.77 22.02 41.33
C VAL A 427 0.54 21.92 42.28
N HIS A 428 -0.67 21.83 41.75
CA HIS A 428 -1.91 21.65 42.53
C HIS A 428 -2.14 20.21 43.02
N GLU A 429 -1.46 19.20 42.50
CA GLU A 429 -1.52 17.82 43.00
C GLU A 429 -0.45 17.51 44.04
N LEU A 430 0.45 18.46 44.27
CA LEU A 430 1.54 18.37 45.26
C LEU A 430 1.25 19.17 46.56
N ALA A 431 0.11 19.84 46.63
CA ALA A 431 -0.42 20.59 47.79
C ALA A 431 -1.59 19.82 48.41
#